data_55c1c74dd9932b96f2d973e3e9a886d6
#
_entry.id   55c1c74dd9932b96f2d973e3e9a886d6
#
_cell.length_a   1.000
_cell.length_b   1.000
_cell.length_c   1.000
_cell.angle_alpha   90.00
_cell.angle_beta   90.00
_cell.angle_gamma   90.00
#
_symmetry.space_group_name_H-M   'P 1'
#
loop_
_entity.id
_entity.type
_entity.pdbx_description
1 polymer ?
#
loop_
_entity_poly.entity_id
_entity_poly.type
_entity_poly.pdbx_seq_one_letter_code
_entity_poly.pdbx_strand_id
1 'polypeptide(L)'
;MIYNFELEKQLLAGLLKDPESFAEISNFISNSDFYSKQSSLHSAIFRIIQQAIDAGDEIDEVIIAQRVNEVGLSFEDNLNPSDYIKSLSLRKVPKGNILKTAKELKKYTIRREILESSQEIVKKMKSISPESSYRDIIEVADNVYNSRINLYEIGNDTPENIYEEMEALVEERGNNPVTEFGMMGPHTKINDIYGSLLRAGNITVIVARSGVGKTQFCMDYSTKVSLQYNVPVLHFDNGEMSKEELIMRQCA
;
A
#
# COMPACT_ATOMS: atom_id res chain seq x y z
N MET A 1 -15.68 15.47 -7.39
CA MET A 1 -15.62 16.04 -6.02
C MET A 1 -14.41 15.40 -5.33
N ILE A 2 -13.53 16.19 -4.72
CA ILE A 2 -12.25 15.72 -4.12
C ILE A 2 -12.26 15.77 -2.57
N TYR A 3 -13.39 16.09 -1.97
CA TYR A 3 -13.64 16.11 -0.53
C TYR A 3 -15.10 15.75 -0.22
N ASN A 4 -15.35 15.34 1.02
CA ASN A 4 -16.69 15.06 1.52
C ASN A 4 -16.76 15.37 3.03
N PHE A 5 -17.21 16.56 3.36
CA PHE A 5 -17.32 17.02 4.76
C PHE A 5 -18.28 16.18 5.60
N GLU A 6 -19.28 15.56 5.01
CA GLU A 6 -20.20 14.69 5.76
C GLU A 6 -19.52 13.40 6.24
N LEU A 7 -18.61 12.83 5.42
CA LEU A 7 -17.77 11.71 5.87
C LEU A 7 -16.79 12.12 6.97
N GLU A 8 -16.18 13.31 6.84
CA GLU A 8 -15.30 13.85 7.87
C GLU A 8 -16.04 14.03 9.21
N LYS A 9 -17.21 14.67 9.17
CA LYS A 9 -18.08 14.83 10.35
C LYS A 9 -18.49 13.48 10.95
N GLN A 10 -18.81 12.50 10.10
CA GLN A 10 -19.20 11.17 10.54
C GLN A 10 -18.05 10.43 11.22
N LEU A 11 -16.83 10.55 10.68
CA LEU A 11 -15.62 9.98 11.29
C LEU A 11 -15.32 10.61 12.66
N LEU A 12 -15.31 11.94 12.73
CA LEU A 12 -15.08 12.67 13.98
C LEU A 12 -16.15 12.35 15.03
N ALA A 13 -17.43 12.33 14.64
CA ALA A 13 -18.52 11.95 15.51
C ALA A 13 -18.42 10.51 16.03
N GLY A 14 -17.90 9.60 15.19
CA GLY A 14 -17.61 8.23 15.59
C GLY A 14 -16.53 8.15 16.66
N LEU A 15 -15.41 8.82 16.44
CA LEU A 15 -14.27 8.84 17.38
C LEU A 15 -14.61 9.50 18.73
N LEU A 16 -15.48 10.52 18.75
CA LEU A 16 -15.96 11.12 19.98
C LEU A 16 -16.80 10.15 20.81
N LYS A 17 -17.50 9.18 20.19
CA LYS A 17 -18.37 8.21 20.86
C LYS A 17 -17.69 6.89 21.20
N ASP A 18 -16.74 6.51 20.39
CA ASP A 18 -16.00 5.25 20.50
C ASP A 18 -14.51 5.50 20.18
N PRO A 19 -13.81 6.08 21.17
CA PRO A 19 -12.38 6.38 21.02
C PRO A 19 -11.50 5.14 20.79
N GLU A 20 -11.94 3.97 21.27
CA GLU A 20 -11.19 2.72 21.11
C GLU A 20 -11.05 2.33 19.64
N SER A 21 -12.03 2.67 18.81
CA SER A 21 -11.96 2.47 17.36
C SER A 21 -10.85 3.27 16.66
N PHE A 22 -10.20 4.21 17.36
CA PHE A 22 -9.04 4.92 16.82
C PHE A 22 -7.89 3.96 16.50
N ALA A 23 -7.70 2.92 17.32
CA ALA A 23 -6.64 1.93 17.11
C ALA A 23 -6.78 1.23 15.73
N GLU A 24 -8.00 1.04 15.23
CA GLU A 24 -8.26 0.38 13.94
C GLU A 24 -7.90 1.26 12.73
N ILE A 25 -7.86 2.59 12.92
CA ILE A 25 -7.65 3.55 11.81
C ILE A 25 -6.35 4.34 11.92
N SER A 26 -5.67 4.29 13.07
CA SER A 26 -4.48 5.10 13.36
C SER A 26 -3.30 4.84 12.41
N ASN A 27 -3.23 3.64 11.85
CA ASN A 27 -2.17 3.24 10.92
C ASN A 27 -2.33 3.82 9.50
N PHE A 28 -3.52 4.29 9.11
CA PHE A 28 -3.75 4.77 7.74
C PHE A 28 -4.50 6.10 7.64
N ILE A 29 -5.11 6.61 8.72
CA ILE A 29 -5.74 7.93 8.76
C ILE A 29 -4.86 8.93 9.52
N SER A 30 -4.68 10.09 8.93
CA SER A 30 -3.90 11.20 9.48
C SER A 30 -4.61 12.54 9.28
N ASN A 31 -4.05 13.60 9.85
CA ASN A 31 -4.58 14.97 9.68
C ASN A 31 -4.71 15.40 8.22
N SER A 32 -3.82 14.93 7.34
CA SER A 32 -3.83 15.26 5.91
C SER A 32 -5.02 14.66 5.15
N ASP A 33 -5.72 13.70 5.74
CA ASP A 33 -6.89 13.09 5.14
C ASP A 33 -8.12 14.02 5.18
N PHE A 34 -8.13 14.97 6.11
CA PHE A 34 -9.16 16.00 6.20
C PHE A 34 -8.88 17.17 5.26
N TYR A 35 -9.91 17.65 4.58
CA TYR A 35 -9.76 18.70 3.57
C TYR A 35 -9.58 20.08 4.21
N SER A 36 -8.35 20.59 4.23
CA SER A 36 -7.98 21.82 4.92
C SER A 36 -8.03 23.10 4.06
N LYS A 37 -8.19 23.00 2.73
CA LYS A 37 -8.16 24.20 1.84
C LYS A 37 -9.35 25.14 2.04
N GLN A 38 -10.49 24.61 2.52
CA GLN A 38 -11.67 25.43 2.85
C GLN A 38 -11.84 25.62 4.36
N SER A 39 -11.44 24.63 5.18
CA SER A 39 -11.53 24.73 6.64
C SER A 39 -10.52 23.77 7.27
N SER A 40 -9.71 24.28 8.18
CA SER A 40 -8.79 23.46 8.98
C SER A 40 -9.45 22.85 10.23
N LEU A 41 -10.76 23.07 10.43
CA LEU A 41 -11.48 22.68 11.64
C LEU A 41 -11.47 21.17 11.88
N HIS A 42 -11.85 20.38 10.88
CA HIS A 42 -11.92 18.93 11.03
C HIS A 42 -10.54 18.31 11.30
N SER A 43 -9.53 18.79 10.59
CA SER A 43 -8.13 18.39 10.79
C SER A 43 -7.65 18.72 12.22
N ALA A 44 -8.02 19.89 12.74
CA ALA A 44 -7.68 20.29 14.11
C ALA A 44 -8.41 19.46 15.17
N ILE A 45 -9.70 19.21 14.99
CA ILE A 45 -10.47 18.34 15.89
C ILE A 45 -9.87 16.94 15.90
N PHE A 46 -9.57 16.38 14.75
CA PHE A 46 -8.93 15.05 14.66
C PHE A 46 -7.60 15.01 15.41
N ARG A 47 -6.74 16.02 15.20
CA ARG A 47 -5.45 16.12 15.91
C ARG A 47 -5.62 16.19 17.41
N ILE A 48 -6.61 16.94 17.90
CA ILE A 48 -6.87 17.08 19.34
C ILE A 48 -7.39 15.74 19.91
N ILE A 49 -8.28 15.05 19.20
CA ILE A 49 -8.75 13.71 19.58
C ILE A 49 -7.57 12.74 19.64
N GLN A 50 -6.71 12.72 18.62
CA GLN A 50 -5.51 11.91 18.58
C GLN A 50 -4.59 12.17 19.78
N GLN A 51 -4.30 13.45 20.06
CA GLN A 51 -3.46 13.83 21.19
C GLN A 51 -4.05 13.41 22.53
N ALA A 52 -5.37 13.47 22.69
CA ALA A 52 -6.05 13.02 23.90
C ALA A 52 -5.95 11.49 24.08
N ILE A 53 -6.14 10.74 22.99
CA ILE A 53 -5.99 9.27 23.00
C ILE A 53 -4.54 8.87 23.33
N ASP A 54 -3.56 9.51 22.69
CA ASP A 54 -2.13 9.23 22.90
C ASP A 54 -1.69 9.55 24.34
N ALA A 55 -2.32 10.55 24.98
CA ALA A 55 -2.09 10.91 26.37
C ALA A 55 -2.84 10.00 27.39
N GLY A 56 -3.76 9.17 26.91
CA GLY A 56 -4.63 8.35 27.76
C GLY A 56 -5.71 9.14 28.48
N ASP A 57 -6.04 10.35 27.99
CA ASP A 57 -7.08 11.20 28.53
C ASP A 57 -8.47 10.68 28.15
N GLU A 58 -9.46 10.90 29.04
CA GLU A 58 -10.87 10.69 28.69
C GLU A 58 -11.30 11.63 27.56
N ILE A 59 -11.96 11.09 26.54
CA ILE A 59 -12.51 11.87 25.43
C ILE A 59 -13.92 12.30 25.81
N ASP A 60 -14.03 13.54 26.28
CA ASP A 60 -15.27 14.23 26.57
C ASP A 60 -15.46 15.40 25.61
N GLU A 61 -16.72 15.63 25.17
CA GLU A 61 -17.05 16.70 24.23
C GLU A 61 -16.68 18.09 24.76
N VAL A 62 -16.75 18.30 26.10
CA VAL A 62 -16.44 19.57 26.74
C VAL A 62 -14.94 19.82 26.74
N ILE A 63 -14.14 18.79 27.06
CA ILE A 63 -12.68 18.86 27.07
C ILE A 63 -12.15 19.11 25.65
N ILE A 64 -12.66 18.37 24.67
CA ILE A 64 -12.27 18.57 23.28
C ILE A 64 -12.66 19.97 22.78
N ALA A 65 -13.85 20.46 23.13
CA ALA A 65 -14.29 21.81 22.78
C ALA A 65 -13.38 22.89 23.39
N GLN A 66 -12.98 22.74 24.65
CA GLN A 66 -12.07 23.65 25.31
C GLN A 66 -10.70 23.66 24.61
N ARG A 67 -10.12 22.50 24.32
CA ARG A 67 -8.83 22.40 23.60
C ARG A 67 -8.89 23.00 22.19
N VAL A 68 -10.00 22.82 21.48
CA VAL A 68 -10.21 23.47 20.17
C VAL A 68 -10.27 24.99 20.29
N ASN A 69 -10.90 25.53 21.33
CA ASN A 69 -10.93 26.97 21.60
C ASN A 69 -9.52 27.53 21.93
N GLU A 70 -8.72 26.80 22.72
CA GLU A 70 -7.36 27.19 23.10
C GLU A 70 -6.40 27.28 21.91
N VAL A 71 -6.62 26.48 20.87
CA VAL A 71 -5.83 26.54 19.62
C VAL A 71 -6.11 27.83 18.82
N GLY A 72 -7.16 28.58 19.15
CA GLY A 72 -7.42 29.92 18.59
C GLY A 72 -7.72 29.91 17.09
N LEU A 73 -8.27 28.81 16.56
CA LEU A 73 -8.65 28.72 15.15
C LEU A 73 -9.84 29.65 14.90
N SER A 74 -9.68 30.60 14.01
CA SER A 74 -10.80 31.41 13.52
C SER A 74 -11.64 30.56 12.57
N PHE A 75 -12.89 30.32 12.92
CA PHE A 75 -13.86 29.64 12.08
C PHE A 75 -14.48 30.63 11.11
N GLU A 76 -14.52 30.32 9.83
CA GLU A 76 -14.98 31.24 8.76
C GLU A 76 -16.44 31.73 8.93
N ASP A 77 -17.25 31.08 9.79
CA ASP A 77 -18.69 31.39 9.92
C ASP A 77 -19.11 31.82 11.34
N ASN A 78 -18.26 32.39 12.17
CA ASN A 78 -18.58 32.70 13.59
C ASN A 78 -19.15 31.48 14.36
N LEU A 79 -18.84 30.26 13.93
CA LEU A 79 -19.26 29.03 14.60
C LEU A 79 -18.56 28.94 15.96
N ASN A 80 -19.34 28.76 17.02
CA ASN A 80 -18.79 28.42 18.32
C ASN A 80 -18.28 26.98 18.30
N PRO A 81 -16.99 26.73 18.56
CA PRO A 81 -16.43 25.36 18.56
C PRO A 81 -17.18 24.40 19.48
N SER A 82 -17.63 24.86 20.64
CA SER A 82 -18.39 24.06 21.58
C SER A 82 -19.72 23.57 21.00
N ASP A 83 -20.45 24.46 20.32
CA ASP A 83 -21.72 24.10 19.68
C ASP A 83 -21.49 23.15 18.51
N TYR A 84 -20.38 23.34 17.78
CA TYR A 84 -20.02 22.47 16.68
C TYR A 84 -19.69 21.03 17.16
N ILE A 85 -18.83 20.89 18.18
CA ILE A 85 -18.46 19.58 18.74
C ILE A 85 -19.70 18.91 19.33
N LYS A 86 -20.55 19.65 20.03
CA LYS A 86 -21.83 19.13 20.52
C LYS A 86 -22.73 18.65 19.39
N SER A 87 -22.74 19.35 18.27
CA SER A 87 -23.48 18.91 17.08
C SER A 87 -22.92 17.59 16.48
N LEU A 88 -21.59 17.39 16.55
CA LEU A 88 -20.95 16.15 16.16
C LEU A 88 -21.30 15.00 17.12
N SER A 89 -21.27 15.23 18.42
CA SER A 89 -21.59 14.21 19.43
C SER A 89 -23.04 13.72 19.34
N LEU A 90 -23.95 14.58 18.91
CA LEU A 90 -25.38 14.23 18.71
C LEU A 90 -25.64 13.40 17.45
N ARG A 91 -24.68 13.31 16.50
CA ARG A 91 -24.87 12.53 15.26
C ARG A 91 -25.00 11.05 15.59
N LYS A 92 -25.93 10.38 14.91
CA LYS A 92 -26.06 8.92 15.00
C LYS A 92 -25.01 8.24 14.11
N VAL A 93 -24.00 7.65 14.73
CA VAL A 93 -23.01 6.82 14.05
C VAL A 93 -23.21 5.37 14.49
N PRO A 94 -23.49 4.43 13.58
CA PRO A 94 -23.59 3.02 13.94
C PRO A 94 -22.23 2.49 14.42
N LYS A 95 -22.24 1.66 15.46
CA LYS A 95 -21.02 0.96 15.92
C LYS A 95 -20.47 0.11 14.78
N GLY A 96 -19.14 0.08 14.64
CA GLY A 96 -18.45 -0.66 13.56
C GLY A 96 -18.40 0.05 12.20
N ASN A 97 -18.98 1.25 12.06
CA ASN A 97 -18.95 2.00 10.80
C ASN A 97 -17.74 2.94 10.66
N ILE A 98 -16.95 3.10 11.74
CA ILE A 98 -15.81 4.03 11.77
C ILE A 98 -14.74 3.61 10.78
N LEU A 99 -14.33 2.35 10.79
CA LEU A 99 -13.35 1.80 9.85
C LEU A 99 -13.80 1.97 8.38
N LYS A 100 -15.08 1.69 8.11
CA LYS A 100 -15.63 1.85 6.76
C LYS A 100 -15.63 3.32 6.33
N THR A 101 -16.04 4.23 7.22
CA THR A 101 -16.04 5.67 6.96
C THR A 101 -14.62 6.19 6.73
N ALA A 102 -13.65 5.73 7.51
CA ALA A 102 -12.24 6.05 7.37
C ALA A 102 -11.68 5.58 6.01
N LYS A 103 -11.96 4.34 5.60
CA LYS A 103 -11.58 3.82 4.27
C LYS A 103 -12.19 4.64 3.13
N GLU A 104 -13.45 5.06 3.25
CA GLU A 104 -14.07 5.93 2.24
C GLU A 104 -13.45 7.34 2.24
N LEU A 105 -13.11 7.89 3.40
CA LEU A 105 -12.41 9.18 3.49
C LEU A 105 -11.03 9.11 2.81
N LYS A 106 -10.28 8.03 3.03
CA LYS A 106 -8.97 7.79 2.40
C LYS A 106 -9.03 7.84 0.88
N LYS A 107 -10.09 7.34 0.27
CA LYS A 107 -10.27 7.42 -1.19
C LYS A 107 -10.31 8.86 -1.71
N TYR A 108 -10.83 9.81 -0.93
CA TYR A 108 -10.81 11.22 -1.31
C TYR A 108 -9.39 11.81 -1.19
N THR A 109 -8.62 11.39 -0.19
CA THR A 109 -7.22 11.80 -0.07
C THR A 109 -6.40 11.30 -1.26
N ILE A 110 -6.50 10.02 -1.60
CA ILE A 110 -5.81 9.44 -2.76
C ILE A 110 -6.17 10.20 -4.04
N ARG A 111 -7.45 10.55 -4.24
CA ARG A 111 -7.87 11.36 -5.40
C ARG A 111 -7.22 12.74 -5.40
N ARG A 112 -7.09 13.39 -4.24
CA ARG A 112 -6.40 14.69 -4.12
C ARG A 112 -4.94 14.58 -4.47
N GLU A 113 -4.25 13.58 -3.91
CA GLU A 113 -2.83 13.34 -4.15
C GLU A 113 -2.54 13.05 -5.63
N ILE A 114 -3.36 12.22 -6.28
CA ILE A 114 -3.23 11.95 -7.71
C ILE A 114 -3.44 13.23 -8.53
N LEU A 115 -4.43 14.05 -8.18
CA LEU A 115 -4.70 15.31 -8.88
C LEU A 115 -3.54 16.29 -8.70
N GLU A 116 -3.03 16.45 -7.48
CA GLU A 116 -1.92 17.35 -7.18
C GLU A 116 -0.62 16.87 -7.84
N SER A 117 -0.34 15.57 -7.82
CA SER A 117 0.80 14.99 -8.55
C SER A 117 0.70 15.23 -10.05
N SER A 118 -0.48 15.05 -10.62
CA SER A 118 -0.71 15.32 -12.05
C SER A 118 -0.48 16.79 -12.40
N GLN A 119 -0.95 17.72 -11.56
CA GLN A 119 -0.72 19.17 -11.77
C GLN A 119 0.77 19.52 -11.63
N GLU A 120 1.47 18.90 -10.69
CA GLU A 120 2.91 19.10 -10.52
C GLU A 120 3.69 18.54 -11.71
N ILE A 121 3.34 17.37 -12.22
CA ILE A 121 3.92 16.79 -13.44
C ILE A 121 3.71 17.76 -14.61
N VAL A 122 2.49 18.25 -14.83
CA VAL A 122 2.21 19.22 -15.90
C VAL A 122 3.06 20.48 -15.75
N LYS A 123 3.23 20.99 -14.52
CA LYS A 123 4.07 22.17 -14.26
C LYS A 123 5.54 21.89 -14.58
N LYS A 124 6.08 20.76 -14.13
CA LYS A 124 7.47 20.36 -14.38
C LYS A 124 7.72 20.12 -15.86
N MET A 125 6.80 19.46 -16.57
CA MET A 125 6.91 19.22 -18.01
C MET A 125 6.96 20.53 -18.81
N LYS A 126 6.24 21.59 -18.39
CA LYS A 126 6.31 22.90 -19.05
C LYS A 126 7.62 23.64 -18.80
N SER A 127 8.35 23.34 -17.74
CA SER A 127 9.61 23.97 -17.35
C SER A 127 10.85 23.18 -17.73
N ILE A 128 10.69 21.98 -18.26
CA ILE A 128 11.81 21.12 -18.66
C ILE A 128 12.50 21.72 -19.89
N SER A 129 13.84 21.63 -19.96
CA SER A 129 14.59 22.15 -21.12
C SER A 129 14.28 21.32 -22.36
N PRO A 130 14.15 21.97 -23.55
CA PRO A 130 14.04 21.25 -24.82
C PRO A 130 15.23 20.33 -25.14
N GLU A 131 16.38 20.55 -24.49
CA GLU A 131 17.60 19.76 -24.65
C GLU A 131 17.68 18.57 -23.70
N SER A 132 16.70 18.43 -22.77
CA SER A 132 16.66 17.31 -21.84
C SER A 132 16.49 15.98 -22.55
N SER A 133 17.18 14.95 -22.07
CA SER A 133 17.03 13.61 -22.62
C SER A 133 15.63 13.04 -22.33
N TYR A 134 15.14 12.13 -23.15
CA TYR A 134 13.89 11.43 -22.92
C TYR A 134 13.87 10.71 -21.55
N ARG A 135 15.04 10.25 -21.10
CA ARG A 135 15.20 9.59 -19.79
C ARG A 135 14.94 10.57 -18.65
N ASP A 136 15.51 11.78 -18.71
CA ASP A 136 15.30 12.80 -17.69
C ASP A 136 13.83 13.23 -17.60
N ILE A 137 13.15 13.29 -18.77
CA ILE A 137 11.73 13.62 -18.84
C ILE A 137 10.89 12.57 -18.12
N ILE A 138 11.14 11.28 -18.37
CA ILE A 138 10.44 10.18 -17.71
C ILE A 138 10.74 10.18 -16.19
N GLU A 139 12.00 10.33 -15.80
CA GLU A 139 12.43 10.33 -14.41
C GLU A 139 11.76 11.45 -13.59
N VAL A 140 11.57 12.61 -14.15
CA VAL A 140 10.84 13.71 -13.51
C VAL A 140 9.39 13.35 -13.23
N ALA A 141 8.71 12.68 -14.16
CA ALA A 141 7.32 12.25 -13.98
C ALA A 141 7.22 11.11 -12.93
N ASP A 142 8.10 10.11 -13.04
CA ASP A 142 8.14 8.97 -12.12
C ASP A 142 8.44 9.40 -10.68
N ASN A 143 9.38 10.32 -10.49
CA ASN A 143 9.71 10.81 -9.15
C ASN A 143 8.54 11.53 -8.49
N VAL A 144 7.76 12.34 -9.23
CA VAL A 144 6.58 13.01 -8.69
C VAL A 144 5.48 12.00 -8.35
N TYR A 145 5.26 11.04 -9.22
CA TYR A 145 4.25 10.01 -9.01
C TYR A 145 4.60 9.12 -7.82
N ASN A 146 5.79 8.54 -7.82
CA ASN A 146 6.24 7.57 -6.83
C ASN A 146 6.40 8.18 -5.43
N SER A 147 6.80 9.46 -5.32
CA SER A 147 6.96 10.12 -4.02
C SER A 147 5.68 10.23 -3.20
N ARG A 148 4.51 10.22 -3.86
CA ARG A 148 3.20 10.40 -3.20
C ARG A 148 2.35 9.15 -3.22
N ILE A 149 2.38 8.36 -4.29
CA ILE A 149 1.42 7.27 -4.50
C ILE A 149 1.92 5.95 -3.94
N ASN A 150 3.22 5.65 -3.98
CA ASN A 150 3.79 4.45 -3.36
C ASN A 150 3.49 4.35 -1.85
N LEU A 151 3.24 5.48 -1.18
CA LEU A 151 2.83 5.48 0.23
C LEU A 151 1.47 4.80 0.47
N TYR A 152 0.64 4.69 -0.56
CA TYR A 152 -0.70 4.08 -0.46
C TYR A 152 -0.73 2.61 -0.91
N GLU A 153 0.28 2.16 -1.68
CA GLU A 153 0.40 0.76 -2.07
C GLU A 153 0.86 -0.14 -0.91
N ILE A 154 1.55 0.45 0.08
CA ILE A 154 2.03 -0.26 1.29
C ILE A 154 0.88 -0.58 2.27
N GLY A 155 -0.29 0.04 2.09
CA GLY A 155 -1.39 -0.01 3.07
C GLY A 155 -2.29 -1.26 3.03
N ASN A 156 -2.00 -2.27 2.21
CA ASN A 156 -2.79 -3.51 2.17
C ASN A 156 -2.22 -4.63 3.05
N ASP A 157 -1.03 -4.45 3.63
CA ASP A 157 -0.45 -5.40 4.59
C ASP A 157 -0.91 -5.07 6.03
N THR A 158 -2.22 -4.99 6.26
CA THR A 158 -2.72 -5.12 7.62
C THR A 158 -2.47 -6.55 8.08
N PRO A 159 -1.89 -6.77 9.27
CA PRO A 159 -1.77 -8.11 9.81
C PRO A 159 -3.15 -8.77 9.84
N GLU A 160 -3.35 -9.75 8.96
CA GLU A 160 -4.58 -10.53 8.94
C GLU A 160 -4.50 -11.59 10.03
N ASN A 161 -5.64 -11.86 10.68
CA ASN A 161 -5.72 -12.95 11.63
C ASN A 161 -5.70 -14.28 10.85
N ILE A 162 -4.52 -14.91 10.79
CA ILE A 162 -4.34 -16.19 10.07
C ILE A 162 -5.30 -17.29 10.51
N TYR A 163 -5.90 -17.19 11.68
CA TYR A 163 -6.85 -18.20 12.17
C TYR A 163 -8.26 -18.04 11.58
N GLU A 164 -8.64 -16.83 11.13
CA GLU A 164 -9.97 -16.59 10.56
C GLU A 164 -10.12 -17.24 9.18
N GLU A 165 -9.03 -17.31 8.39
CA GLU A 165 -9.04 -17.91 7.05
C GLU A 165 -8.54 -19.34 7.01
N MET A 166 -7.93 -19.83 8.10
CA MET A 166 -7.27 -21.13 8.12
C MET A 166 -8.25 -22.28 7.87
N GLU A 167 -9.45 -22.23 8.45
CA GLU A 167 -10.47 -23.28 8.27
C GLU A 167 -10.91 -23.36 6.80
N ALA A 168 -11.20 -22.23 6.19
CA ALA A 168 -11.58 -22.14 4.78
C ALA A 168 -10.45 -22.62 3.84
N LEU A 169 -9.20 -22.23 4.16
CA LEU A 169 -8.02 -22.65 3.39
C LEU A 169 -7.77 -24.15 3.49
N VAL A 170 -7.91 -24.72 4.69
CA VAL A 170 -7.75 -26.18 4.91
C VAL A 170 -8.83 -26.95 4.18
N GLU A 171 -10.07 -26.48 4.20
CA GLU A 171 -11.20 -27.10 3.51
C GLU A 171 -11.03 -27.00 1.98
N GLU A 172 -10.61 -25.85 1.47
CA GLU A 172 -10.30 -25.67 0.04
C GLU A 172 -9.18 -26.60 -0.42
N ARG A 173 -8.08 -26.69 0.34
CA ARG A 173 -6.94 -27.56 0.02
C ARG A 173 -7.26 -29.04 0.17
N GLY A 174 -8.12 -29.41 1.11
CA GLY A 174 -8.62 -30.76 1.28
C GLY A 174 -9.49 -31.22 0.10
N ASN A 175 -10.34 -30.30 -0.40
CA ASN A 175 -11.22 -30.59 -1.52
C ASN A 175 -10.50 -30.52 -2.88
N ASN A 176 -9.47 -29.66 -2.99
CA ASN A 176 -8.67 -29.44 -4.19
C ASN A 176 -7.18 -29.65 -3.89
N PRO A 177 -6.71 -30.91 -3.71
CA PRO A 177 -5.31 -31.16 -3.45
C PRO A 177 -4.44 -30.72 -4.64
N VAL A 178 -3.43 -29.90 -4.37
CA VAL A 178 -2.48 -29.46 -5.38
C VAL A 178 -1.58 -30.63 -5.75
N THR A 179 -1.77 -31.18 -6.94
CA THR A 179 -1.01 -32.32 -7.46
C THR A 179 0.30 -31.93 -8.11
N GLU A 180 0.41 -30.68 -8.61
CA GLU A 180 1.61 -30.15 -9.26
C GLU A 180 2.07 -28.85 -8.58
N PHE A 181 3.32 -28.87 -8.08
CA PHE A 181 3.93 -27.73 -7.42
C PHE A 181 4.90 -27.00 -8.36
N GLY A 182 4.38 -26.17 -9.27
CA GLY A 182 5.19 -25.36 -10.17
C GLY A 182 5.56 -26.06 -11.48
N MET A 183 6.52 -25.49 -12.23
CA MET A 183 6.94 -25.98 -13.54
C MET A 183 7.96 -27.11 -13.37
N MET A 184 7.62 -28.31 -13.80
CA MET A 184 8.53 -29.46 -13.73
C MET A 184 9.74 -29.26 -14.64
N GLY A 185 10.92 -29.56 -14.11
CA GLY A 185 12.16 -29.41 -14.84
C GLY A 185 12.50 -30.62 -15.74
N PRO A 186 13.60 -30.57 -16.47
CA PRO A 186 14.02 -31.62 -17.40
C PRO A 186 14.59 -32.87 -16.71
N HIS A 187 14.84 -32.82 -15.41
CA HIS A 187 15.50 -33.88 -14.66
C HIS A 187 14.51 -34.64 -13.78
N THR A 188 14.05 -35.81 -14.24
CA THR A 188 13.04 -36.63 -13.55
C THR A 188 13.39 -36.92 -12.10
N LYS A 189 14.65 -37.31 -11.80
CA LYS A 189 15.09 -37.60 -10.43
C LYS A 189 14.95 -36.39 -9.49
N ILE A 190 15.15 -35.17 -10.01
CA ILE A 190 14.99 -33.95 -9.21
C ILE A 190 13.49 -33.72 -8.98
N ASN A 191 12.69 -33.91 -10.02
CA ASN A 191 11.24 -33.79 -9.93
C ASN A 191 10.61 -34.80 -8.95
N ASP A 192 11.11 -36.03 -8.94
CA ASP A 192 10.64 -37.09 -8.04
C ASP A 192 10.95 -36.78 -6.56
N ILE A 193 12.08 -36.11 -6.29
CA ILE A 193 12.51 -35.83 -4.91
C ILE A 193 11.94 -34.53 -4.41
N TYR A 194 11.98 -33.46 -5.23
CA TYR A 194 11.68 -32.08 -4.80
C TYR A 194 10.40 -31.53 -5.44
N GLY A 195 9.80 -32.21 -6.40
CA GLY A 195 8.82 -31.62 -7.29
C GLY A 195 9.50 -30.62 -8.22
N SER A 196 8.90 -29.46 -8.42
CA SER A 196 9.52 -28.40 -9.22
C SER A 196 10.52 -27.57 -8.41
N LEU A 197 11.66 -27.23 -9.04
CA LEU A 197 12.56 -26.19 -8.53
C LEU A 197 12.04 -24.78 -8.81
N LEU A 198 11.10 -24.61 -9.78
CA LEU A 198 10.53 -23.34 -10.18
C LEU A 198 9.05 -23.25 -9.76
N ARG A 199 8.80 -22.65 -8.61
CA ARG A 199 7.47 -22.44 -8.05
C ARG A 199 7.18 -20.95 -7.98
N ALA A 200 5.97 -20.54 -8.31
CA ALA A 200 5.55 -19.16 -8.17
C ALA A 200 5.71 -18.67 -6.72
N GLY A 201 6.27 -17.48 -6.56
CA GLY A 201 6.52 -16.88 -5.24
C GLY A 201 7.71 -17.44 -4.47
N ASN A 202 8.44 -18.45 -4.98
CA ASN A 202 9.58 -19.05 -4.31
C ASN A 202 10.91 -18.66 -4.95
N ILE A 203 11.95 -18.59 -4.13
CA ILE A 203 13.34 -18.42 -4.57
C ILE A 203 14.07 -19.73 -4.41
N THR A 204 14.61 -20.27 -5.53
CA THR A 204 15.46 -21.46 -5.49
C THR A 204 16.93 -21.06 -5.59
N VAL A 205 17.73 -21.45 -4.60
CA VAL A 205 19.15 -21.16 -4.57
C VAL A 205 19.95 -22.41 -4.89
N ILE A 206 20.78 -22.34 -5.95
CA ILE A 206 21.67 -23.43 -6.39
C ILE A 206 23.11 -23.10 -5.99
N VAL A 207 23.66 -23.88 -5.10
CA VAL A 207 25.02 -23.70 -4.58
C VAL A 207 25.91 -24.85 -5.05
N ALA A 208 27.07 -24.51 -5.64
CA ALA A 208 28.08 -25.46 -6.06
C ALA A 208 29.48 -24.80 -6.02
N ARG A 209 30.51 -25.62 -5.92
CA ARG A 209 31.92 -25.16 -6.04
C ARG A 209 32.17 -24.59 -7.44
N SER A 210 33.18 -23.75 -7.56
CA SER A 210 33.62 -23.24 -8.86
C SER A 210 34.01 -24.38 -9.79
N GLY A 211 33.64 -24.29 -11.08
CA GLY A 211 33.98 -25.28 -12.08
C GLY A 211 33.07 -26.53 -12.15
N VAL A 212 32.13 -26.72 -11.24
CA VAL A 212 31.23 -27.92 -11.21
C VAL A 212 30.13 -27.84 -12.29
N GLY A 213 29.92 -26.68 -12.89
CA GLY A 213 28.89 -26.50 -13.94
C GLY A 213 27.59 -25.88 -13.44
N LYS A 214 27.60 -25.11 -12.34
CA LYS A 214 26.44 -24.40 -11.79
C LYS A 214 25.68 -23.59 -12.85
N THR A 215 26.40 -22.75 -13.58
CA THR A 215 25.83 -21.91 -14.63
C THR A 215 25.22 -22.73 -15.76
N GLN A 216 25.93 -23.80 -16.21
CA GLN A 216 25.42 -24.70 -17.23
C GLN A 216 24.14 -25.39 -16.80
N PHE A 217 24.06 -25.83 -15.54
CA PHE A 217 22.85 -26.43 -14.98
C PHE A 217 21.68 -25.43 -14.97
N CYS A 218 21.91 -24.19 -14.51
CA CYS A 218 20.86 -23.18 -14.46
C CYS A 218 20.36 -22.84 -15.88
N MET A 219 21.29 -22.71 -16.85
CA MET A 219 20.97 -22.41 -18.23
C MET A 219 20.17 -23.54 -18.90
N ASP A 220 20.62 -24.80 -18.76
CA ASP A 220 19.94 -25.98 -19.28
C ASP A 220 18.54 -26.13 -18.69
N TYR A 221 18.43 -26.00 -17.35
CA TYR A 221 17.16 -26.13 -16.64
C TYR A 221 16.17 -25.07 -17.10
N SER A 222 16.54 -23.81 -17.09
CA SER A 222 15.66 -22.70 -17.45
C SER A 222 15.27 -22.72 -18.93
N THR A 223 16.20 -23.05 -19.83
CA THR A 223 15.94 -23.15 -21.28
C THR A 223 14.92 -24.27 -21.57
N LYS A 224 15.11 -25.45 -20.99
CA LYS A 224 14.20 -26.57 -21.20
C LYS A 224 12.81 -26.33 -20.61
N VAL A 225 12.72 -25.70 -19.43
CA VAL A 225 11.45 -25.28 -18.86
C VAL A 225 10.76 -24.23 -19.72
N SER A 226 11.51 -23.23 -20.20
CA SER A 226 10.99 -22.21 -21.12
C SER A 226 10.36 -22.82 -22.36
N LEU A 227 11.04 -23.76 -22.97
CA LEU A 227 10.55 -24.46 -24.16
C LEU A 227 9.33 -25.36 -23.87
N GLN A 228 9.36 -26.08 -22.73
CA GLN A 228 8.29 -27.00 -22.35
C GLN A 228 6.98 -26.27 -22.02
N TYR A 229 7.06 -25.16 -21.30
CA TYR A 229 5.89 -24.42 -20.82
C TYR A 229 5.59 -23.15 -21.61
N ASN A 230 6.40 -22.85 -22.63
CA ASN A 230 6.29 -21.62 -23.44
C ASN A 230 6.27 -20.35 -22.60
N VAL A 231 7.16 -20.26 -21.61
CA VAL A 231 7.30 -19.10 -20.72
C VAL A 231 8.62 -18.38 -20.97
N PRO A 232 8.63 -17.04 -20.96
CA PRO A 232 9.87 -16.29 -21.10
C PRO A 232 10.73 -16.43 -19.84
N VAL A 233 12.05 -16.51 -20.01
CA VAL A 233 13.02 -16.53 -18.91
C VAL A 233 13.97 -15.36 -19.07
N LEU A 234 14.15 -14.59 -17.99
CA LEU A 234 15.09 -13.50 -17.91
C LEU A 234 16.32 -13.93 -17.12
N HIS A 235 17.49 -13.87 -17.75
CA HIS A 235 18.77 -14.16 -17.11
C HIS A 235 19.50 -12.88 -16.75
N PHE A 236 19.90 -12.76 -15.47
CA PHE A 236 20.80 -11.73 -15.00
C PHE A 236 22.16 -12.39 -14.69
N ASP A 237 23.16 -12.05 -15.47
CA ASP A 237 24.53 -12.43 -15.19
C ASP A 237 25.28 -11.25 -14.55
N ASN A 238 26.13 -11.52 -13.56
CA ASN A 238 26.90 -10.48 -12.85
C ASN A 238 28.11 -9.98 -13.67
N GLY A 239 28.09 -10.15 -14.98
CA GLY A 239 29.17 -9.73 -15.87
C GLY A 239 30.33 -10.72 -15.97
N GLU A 240 30.12 -11.95 -15.50
CA GLU A 240 31.12 -13.03 -15.65
C GLU A 240 31.21 -13.56 -17.09
N MET A 241 30.10 -13.48 -17.85
CA MET A 241 30.04 -13.96 -19.25
C MET A 241 29.38 -12.94 -20.14
N SER A 242 29.83 -12.90 -21.41
CA SER A 242 29.17 -12.11 -22.45
C SER A 242 27.84 -12.75 -22.89
N LYS A 243 26.99 -11.95 -23.50
CA LYS A 243 25.71 -12.44 -24.09
C LYS A 243 25.98 -13.57 -25.11
N GLU A 244 27.00 -13.42 -25.90
CA GLU A 244 27.40 -14.38 -26.94
C GLU A 244 27.82 -15.72 -26.30
N GLU A 245 28.60 -15.69 -25.21
CA GLU A 245 29.01 -16.88 -24.50
C GLU A 245 27.80 -17.62 -23.87
N LEU A 246 26.83 -16.88 -23.32
CA LEU A 246 25.61 -17.47 -22.78
C LEU A 246 24.80 -18.16 -23.89
N ILE A 247 24.62 -17.51 -25.04
CA ILE A 247 23.92 -18.10 -26.20
C ILE A 247 24.64 -19.34 -26.71
N MET A 248 25.97 -19.30 -26.84
CA MET A 248 26.77 -20.46 -27.29
C MET A 248 26.59 -21.66 -26.32
N ARG A 249 26.53 -21.43 -25.05
CA ARG A 249 26.29 -22.48 -24.04
C ARG A 249 24.86 -23.04 -24.10
N GLN A 250 23.87 -22.26 -24.52
CA GLN A 250 22.51 -22.76 -24.73
C GLN A 250 22.39 -23.62 -25.99
N CYS A 251 23.24 -23.40 -26.98
CA CYS A 251 23.24 -24.15 -28.26
C CYS A 251 24.06 -25.45 -28.20
N ALA A 252 24.92 -25.62 -27.19
CA ALA A 252 25.76 -26.79 -27.00
C ALA A 252 25.02 -27.93 -26.29
#